data_0bd78a8712b7dbe30fd5f1e76c153a43
#
_entry.id   0bd78a8712b7dbe30fd5f1e76c153a43
#
_cell.length_a   1.000
_cell.length_b   1.000
_cell.length_c   1.000
_cell.angle_alpha   90.00
_cell.angle_beta   90.00
_cell.angle_gamma   90.00
#
_symmetry.space_group_name_H-M   'P 1'
#
loop_
_entity.id
_entity.type
_entity.pdbx_description
1 polymer ?
#
loop_
_entity_poly.entity_id
_entity_poly.type
_entity_poly.pdbx_seq_one_letter_code
_entity_poly.pdbx_strand_id
1 'polypeptide(L)'
;MRVSMMYIFSLVFFFFSCSDDKKENKLENDVNLAEEIQKVLNETKATKIINPFDELNCEIYHTTLTDPEPAEPTNATINYELGDDKMEGNGSFRLKYMFTGSSLTAAPEKVYFEQTWGDWRFDLSFYPLGLSIWVKGNKDNKGVFRFVLLEDKMQFSAEAPHDNTRKRWSYYVFEDKDILSKDGWNRLIMPYSAFKLYKKGEGEVSEKLELNRCEGYRIEIVNTKHETGNGEVGIDNLEQLTSYELKPGLPKFSSIFIQLNKDAYENENWDQQFKDSKAIGLDTWIIQYAQQFTGADETTNISFYKNTNLPWVTVKCDIIDKMFEAAERNGMKLILGLYPGDYSKTNTNDPTKYDSNLQRNKMLFDEVYEQFGNHPCLVGWYITEEFHDGSYPVGWQQEPALSLLAQYLEGVASYIKTKSNKSVSIAPALWRGMPADICGEWFGRIFAQTPNIDYLYLQDCGGRCLVDFDVDLPNWYAEIKKACDANGVTFGVDIESFKSCGCPDVPYHAKDWEELKEQLFVAGLFTEYITNFSWVTFKKGTDNYDGYKKYLEENGLL
;
A
#
# COMPACT_ATOMS: atom_id res chain seq x y z
N MET A 1 -2.43 24.51 6.17
CA MET A 1 -1.70 24.28 4.93
C MET A 1 -1.12 25.61 4.42
N ARG A 2 0.12 25.90 4.68
CA ARG A 2 0.80 27.10 4.19
C ARG A 2 1.94 26.68 3.29
N VAL A 3 1.78 26.88 2.01
CA VAL A 3 2.83 26.80 1.01
C VAL A 3 3.79 27.96 1.26
N SER A 4 4.99 27.69 1.72
CA SER A 4 6.09 28.65 1.73
C SER A 4 6.98 28.38 0.53
N MET A 5 6.77 29.20 -0.46
CA MET A 5 7.64 29.35 -1.62
C MET A 5 8.70 30.39 -1.25
N MET A 6 9.94 29.99 -1.04
CA MET A 6 11.04 30.97 -1.01
C MET A 6 12.44 30.39 -1.19
N TYR A 7 13.04 30.88 -2.26
CA TYR A 7 14.47 31.15 -2.54
C TYR A 7 15.46 30.02 -2.80
N ILE A 8 15.71 29.87 -4.10
CA ILE A 8 16.96 29.32 -4.62
C ILE A 8 17.75 30.50 -5.22
N PHE A 9 18.89 30.82 -4.67
CA PHE A 9 20.01 31.47 -5.36
C PHE A 9 21.32 31.07 -4.67
N SER A 10 22.10 30.23 -5.29
CA SER A 10 23.52 30.13 -5.02
C SER A 10 24.26 29.96 -6.33
N LEU A 11 25.00 30.97 -6.68
CA LEU A 11 25.91 31.03 -7.84
C LEU A 11 27.06 30.04 -7.66
N VAL A 12 27.32 29.31 -8.72
CA VAL A 12 28.51 28.48 -8.87
C VAL A 12 29.61 29.32 -9.55
N PHE A 13 30.76 29.47 -8.92
CA PHE A 13 31.99 30.02 -9.54
C PHE A 13 33.01 28.91 -9.78
N PHE A 14 33.50 28.89 -10.99
CA PHE A 14 34.51 27.94 -11.48
C PHE A 14 35.96 28.45 -11.30
N PHE A 15 36.86 27.56 -10.97
CA PHE A 15 38.30 27.73 -11.25
C PHE A 15 38.85 26.60 -12.11
N PHE A 16 39.52 26.97 -13.19
CA PHE A 16 40.16 26.06 -14.15
C PHE A 16 41.60 25.72 -13.77
N SER A 17 41.97 24.46 -13.93
CA SER A 17 43.36 24.05 -14.09
C SER A 17 43.46 22.82 -14.99
N CYS A 18 44.35 22.87 -15.97
CA CYS A 18 44.45 21.91 -17.07
C CYS A 18 45.23 20.64 -16.80
N SER A 19 44.74 19.50 -17.26
CA SER A 19 45.50 18.38 -17.79
C SER A 19 44.62 17.50 -18.68
N ASP A 20 45.14 17.07 -19.83
CA ASP A 20 44.38 16.56 -20.97
C ASP A 20 43.96 15.09 -20.86
N ASP A 21 42.96 14.71 -21.62
CA ASP A 21 42.39 13.39 -21.95
C ASP A 21 41.52 12.65 -20.93
N LYS A 22 41.58 12.93 -19.62
CA LYS A 22 40.60 12.39 -18.66
C LYS A 22 39.50 13.38 -18.27
N LYS A 23 39.62 14.60 -18.75
CA LYS A 23 38.68 15.69 -18.44
C LYS A 23 37.37 15.65 -19.21
N GLU A 24 37.40 15.22 -20.47
CA GLU A 24 36.19 15.22 -21.30
C GLU A 24 35.14 14.28 -20.73
N ASN A 25 35.53 13.04 -20.39
CA ASN A 25 34.58 12.07 -19.79
C ASN A 25 34.08 12.46 -18.40
N LYS A 26 34.87 13.20 -17.61
CA LYS A 26 34.44 13.62 -16.28
C LYS A 26 33.53 14.85 -16.34
N LEU A 27 33.82 15.79 -17.24
CA LEU A 27 32.98 16.96 -17.50
C LEU A 27 31.62 16.58 -18.12
N GLU A 28 31.61 15.66 -19.08
CA GLU A 28 30.37 15.14 -19.66
C GLU A 28 29.48 14.46 -18.61
N ASN A 29 30.05 13.64 -17.72
CA ASN A 29 29.27 12.99 -16.65
C ASN A 29 28.78 13.98 -15.61
N ASP A 30 29.55 14.98 -15.22
CA ASP A 30 29.17 15.98 -14.22
C ASP A 30 28.10 16.96 -14.77
N VAL A 31 28.21 17.32 -16.04
CA VAL A 31 27.20 18.14 -16.74
C VAL A 31 25.86 17.36 -16.85
N ASN A 32 25.93 16.08 -17.18
CA ASN A 32 24.76 15.23 -17.30
C ASN A 32 24.03 15.08 -15.95
N LEU A 33 24.74 14.85 -14.84
CA LEU A 33 24.12 14.73 -13.50
C LEU A 33 23.44 16.04 -13.07
N ALA A 34 24.06 17.19 -13.29
CA ALA A 34 23.46 18.48 -12.94
C ALA A 34 22.18 18.75 -13.76
N GLU A 35 22.19 18.39 -15.04
CA GLU A 35 21.01 18.49 -15.91
C GLU A 35 19.89 17.54 -15.45
N GLU A 36 20.23 16.30 -15.07
CA GLU A 36 19.27 15.34 -14.55
C GLU A 36 18.66 15.81 -13.22
N ILE A 37 19.46 16.31 -12.29
CA ILE A 37 18.96 16.90 -11.04
C ILE A 37 18.01 18.06 -11.33
N GLN A 38 18.39 18.97 -12.24
CA GLN A 38 17.53 20.09 -12.60
C GLN A 38 16.22 19.63 -13.27
N LYS A 39 16.29 18.59 -14.10
CA LYS A 39 15.12 17.99 -14.71
C LYS A 39 14.18 17.42 -13.62
N VAL A 40 14.69 16.62 -12.70
CA VAL A 40 13.91 16.07 -11.59
C VAL A 40 13.26 17.18 -10.76
N LEU A 41 14.01 18.24 -10.41
CA LEU A 41 13.46 19.38 -9.67
C LEU A 41 12.34 20.10 -10.44
N ASN A 42 12.49 20.28 -11.76
CA ASN A 42 11.48 20.93 -12.59
C ASN A 42 10.22 20.06 -12.76
N GLU A 43 10.38 18.76 -12.82
CA GLU A 43 9.28 17.80 -13.00
C GLU A 43 8.59 17.42 -11.68
N THR A 44 9.24 17.63 -10.53
CA THR A 44 8.68 17.30 -9.22
C THR A 44 7.47 18.17 -8.91
N LYS A 45 6.34 17.53 -8.72
CA LYS A 45 5.07 18.18 -8.33
C LYS A 45 4.65 17.83 -6.91
N ALA A 46 5.11 16.70 -6.40
CA ALA A 46 4.85 16.25 -5.05
C ALA A 46 6.02 15.43 -4.51
N THR A 47 6.08 15.30 -3.19
CA THR A 47 7.02 14.45 -2.47
C THR A 47 6.26 13.53 -1.52
N LYS A 48 6.86 12.39 -1.20
CA LYS A 48 6.39 11.47 -0.18
C LYS A 48 7.53 11.13 0.76
N ILE A 49 7.30 11.31 2.05
CA ILE A 49 8.26 10.93 3.09
C ILE A 49 8.36 9.40 3.16
N ILE A 50 9.57 8.87 3.03
CA ILE A 50 9.91 7.46 3.30
C ILE A 50 10.29 7.32 4.77
N ASN A 51 11.16 8.21 5.25
CA ASN A 51 11.67 8.19 6.60
C ASN A 51 11.91 9.62 7.09
N PRO A 52 11.15 10.10 8.08
CA PRO A 52 11.34 11.43 8.66
C PRO A 52 12.57 11.51 9.58
N PHE A 53 13.12 10.37 10.02
CA PHE A 53 14.19 10.26 11.01
C PHE A 53 13.88 10.92 12.38
N ASP A 54 12.60 10.99 12.71
CA ASP A 54 12.08 11.61 13.95
C ASP A 54 12.20 10.70 15.17
N GLU A 55 12.26 9.38 14.95
CA GLU A 55 12.26 8.36 16.00
C GLU A 55 13.27 7.24 15.69
N LEU A 56 13.91 6.71 16.73
CA LEU A 56 14.80 5.53 16.59
C LEU A 56 14.02 4.22 16.35
N ASN A 57 12.71 4.25 16.22
CA ASN A 57 11.82 3.11 16.01
C ASN A 57 11.83 2.58 14.55
N CYS A 58 12.49 3.28 13.65
CA CYS A 58 12.86 2.66 12.39
C CYS A 58 13.75 1.47 12.72
N GLU A 59 13.41 0.28 12.23
CA GLU A 59 14.23 -0.93 12.38
C GLU A 59 15.59 -0.71 11.71
N ILE A 60 16.48 -0.03 12.44
CA ILE A 60 17.85 0.20 12.01
C ILE A 60 18.61 -1.05 12.41
N TYR A 61 18.86 -1.89 11.44
CA TYR A 61 19.72 -3.03 11.65
C TYR A 61 21.17 -2.56 11.72
N HIS A 62 21.72 -2.55 12.93
CA HIS A 62 23.15 -2.69 13.10
C HIS A 62 23.53 -4.09 12.67
N THR A 63 23.81 -4.23 11.41
CA THR A 63 24.30 -5.50 10.95
C THR A 63 25.79 -5.57 11.18
N THR A 64 26.18 -6.23 12.25
CA THR A 64 27.29 -7.16 12.19
C THR A 64 26.98 -8.31 11.25
N LEU A 65 25.89 -8.21 10.47
CA LEU A 65 25.55 -9.18 9.43
C LEU A 65 26.61 -9.08 8.37
N THR A 66 27.30 -10.16 8.20
CA THR A 66 28.18 -10.52 7.13
C THR A 66 27.58 -10.03 5.81
N ASP A 67 28.00 -8.85 5.37
CA ASP A 67 27.91 -8.46 4.00
C ASP A 67 28.48 -9.63 3.20
N PRO A 68 27.80 -10.17 2.18
CA PRO A 68 28.33 -11.30 1.42
C PRO A 68 29.68 -11.01 0.75
N GLU A 69 30.12 -9.77 0.71
CA GLU A 69 31.53 -9.46 0.52
C GLU A 69 32.27 -9.87 1.80
N PRO A 70 33.43 -10.59 1.68
CA PRO A 70 34.28 -10.79 2.83
C PRO A 70 34.73 -9.40 3.30
N ALA A 71 34.01 -8.84 4.26
CA ALA A 71 34.39 -7.61 4.90
C ALA A 71 35.69 -7.92 5.64
N GLU A 72 36.81 -7.42 5.13
CA GLU A 72 38.00 -7.29 5.95
C GLU A 72 37.55 -6.55 7.22
N PRO A 73 37.84 -7.06 8.42
CA PRO A 73 37.42 -6.43 9.65
C PRO A 73 37.98 -5.01 9.67
N THR A 74 37.10 -4.02 9.54
CA THR A 74 37.53 -2.63 9.64
C THR A 74 37.43 -2.21 11.10
N ASN A 75 38.36 -1.40 11.58
CA ASN A 75 38.28 -0.79 12.91
C ASN A 75 37.48 0.53 12.89
N ALA A 76 36.88 0.88 11.74
CA ALA A 76 35.98 2.01 11.65
C ALA A 76 34.75 1.79 12.54
N THR A 77 34.27 2.86 13.15
CA THR A 77 33.10 2.81 14.02
C THR A 77 32.03 3.81 13.60
N ILE A 78 30.79 3.49 13.86
CA ILE A 78 29.65 4.39 13.70
C ILE A 78 28.78 4.30 14.95
N ASN A 79 28.33 5.45 15.44
CA ASN A 79 27.28 5.58 16.43
C ASN A 79 26.25 6.55 15.89
N TYR A 80 25.00 6.39 16.31
CA TYR A 80 23.91 7.29 15.95
C TYR A 80 23.07 7.62 17.19
N GLU A 81 22.51 8.80 17.17
CA GLU A 81 21.61 9.31 18.19
C GLU A 81 20.56 10.22 17.54
N LEU A 82 19.42 10.45 18.19
CA LEU A 82 18.52 11.52 17.78
C LEU A 82 19.08 12.87 18.17
N GLY A 83 19.02 13.82 17.24
CA GLY A 83 19.40 15.20 17.42
C GLY A 83 18.19 16.13 17.36
N ASP A 84 18.26 17.22 18.13
CA ASP A 84 17.23 18.28 18.12
C ASP A 84 17.39 19.25 16.93
N ASP A 85 18.54 19.25 16.29
CA ASP A 85 18.87 20.08 15.14
C ASP A 85 18.42 19.40 13.86
N LYS A 86 17.36 19.89 13.26
CA LYS A 86 16.56 19.26 12.19
C LYS A 86 16.14 20.26 11.14
N MET A 87 15.75 19.76 9.98
CA MET A 87 15.12 20.54 8.90
C MET A 87 13.61 20.44 8.96
N GLU A 88 13.08 19.26 9.25
CA GLU A 88 11.64 18.98 9.30
C GLU A 88 11.30 18.07 10.50
N GLY A 89 10.02 17.85 10.78
CA GLY A 89 9.56 16.89 11.78
C GLY A 89 9.97 17.21 13.23
N ASN A 90 10.25 16.18 14.01
CA ASN A 90 10.53 16.25 15.45
C ASN A 90 11.98 15.99 15.82
N GLY A 91 12.79 15.43 14.95
CA GLY A 91 14.19 15.09 15.17
C GLY A 91 14.99 14.94 13.90
N SER A 92 16.22 14.47 14.04
CA SER A 92 17.08 14.04 12.95
C SER A 92 18.04 12.98 13.44
N PHE A 93 18.59 12.16 12.53
CA PHE A 93 19.69 11.27 12.89
C PHE A 93 21.00 12.04 12.91
N ARG A 94 21.75 11.89 14.00
CA ARG A 94 23.12 12.34 14.12
C ARG A 94 24.04 11.13 14.09
N LEU A 95 24.80 10.98 13.02
CA LEU A 95 25.77 9.91 12.84
C LEU A 95 27.15 10.40 13.23
N LYS A 96 27.78 9.74 14.20
CA LYS A 96 29.19 9.97 14.59
C LYS A 96 30.01 8.79 14.14
N TYR A 97 31.07 9.02 13.39
CA TYR A 97 31.90 7.96 12.85
C TYR A 97 33.39 8.25 13.02
N MET A 98 34.17 7.17 12.97
CA MET A 98 35.63 7.24 13.03
C MET A 98 36.24 6.27 12.02
N PHE A 99 37.18 6.78 11.26
CA PHE A 99 38.07 6.01 10.41
C PHE A 99 39.44 5.89 11.05
N THR A 100 40.02 4.71 11.01
CA THR A 100 41.35 4.44 11.55
C THR A 100 42.46 4.59 10.52
N GLY A 101 42.08 4.71 9.26
CA GLY A 101 42.99 4.73 8.12
C GLY A 101 43.42 3.31 7.74
N SER A 102 43.37 3.01 6.45
CA SER A 102 43.80 1.74 5.92
C SER A 102 44.95 1.94 4.93
N SER A 103 45.65 0.86 4.58
CA SER A 103 46.64 0.89 3.50
C SER A 103 45.94 1.27 2.18
N LEU A 104 46.58 2.08 1.36
CA LEU A 104 46.08 2.44 0.03
C LEU A 104 45.84 1.23 -0.90
N THR A 105 46.38 0.06 -0.53
CA THR A 105 46.16 -1.21 -1.24
C THR A 105 45.02 -2.05 -0.67
N ALA A 106 44.50 -1.67 0.46
CA ALA A 106 43.33 -2.33 1.08
C ALA A 106 42.04 -1.74 0.52
N ALA A 107 40.91 -2.46 0.75
CA ALA A 107 39.60 -1.89 0.51
C ALA A 107 39.35 -0.65 1.41
N PRO A 108 38.66 0.39 0.91
CA PRO A 108 38.34 1.56 1.73
C PRO A 108 37.52 1.15 2.96
N GLU A 109 37.84 1.74 4.12
CA GLU A 109 36.95 1.64 5.28
C GLU A 109 35.62 2.29 4.96
N LYS A 110 34.53 1.66 5.40
CA LYS A 110 33.20 2.22 5.31
C LYS A 110 32.41 2.03 6.60
N VAL A 111 31.54 2.95 6.88
CA VAL A 111 30.54 2.87 7.94
C VAL A 111 29.17 3.10 7.33
N TYR A 112 28.14 2.43 7.81
CA TYR A 112 26.80 2.54 7.25
C TYR A 112 25.69 2.19 8.23
N PHE A 113 24.50 2.66 7.93
CA PHE A 113 23.26 2.09 8.44
C PHE A 113 22.35 1.70 7.27
N GLU A 114 21.44 0.79 7.54
CA GLU A 114 20.59 0.19 6.53
C GLU A 114 19.17 0.04 7.08
N GLN A 115 18.19 0.28 6.23
CA GLN A 115 16.81 -0.04 6.50
C GLN A 115 16.30 -0.94 5.38
N THR A 116 15.72 -2.09 5.76
CA THR A 116 15.15 -3.04 4.82
C THR A 116 13.76 -3.41 5.25
N TRP A 117 12.86 -3.58 4.31
CA TRP A 117 11.50 -4.04 4.60
C TRP A 117 11.35 -5.55 4.44
N GLY A 118 12.29 -6.20 3.78
CA GLY A 118 12.27 -7.62 3.38
C GLY A 118 10.97 -7.94 2.64
N ASP A 119 10.90 -8.55 1.52
CA ASP A 119 9.69 -8.84 0.77
C ASP A 119 9.02 -7.65 0.04
N TRP A 120 9.55 -7.20 -1.14
CA TRP A 120 8.92 -6.26 -2.10
C TRP A 120 8.13 -5.06 -1.53
N ARG A 121 8.17 -4.79 -0.23
CA ARG A 121 7.40 -3.72 0.39
C ARG A 121 8.00 -2.33 0.15
N PHE A 122 9.27 -2.28 -0.22
CA PHE A 122 9.94 -1.03 -0.58
C PHE A 122 9.85 -0.77 -2.08
N ASP A 123 8.63 -0.80 -2.63
CA ASP A 123 8.38 -0.49 -4.04
C ASP A 123 8.42 1.03 -4.28
N LEU A 124 9.39 1.48 -5.08
CA LEU A 124 9.62 2.88 -5.42
C LEU A 124 9.01 3.31 -6.76
N SER A 125 8.29 2.41 -7.45
CA SER A 125 7.87 2.62 -8.84
C SER A 125 6.79 3.68 -9.02
N PHE A 126 5.96 3.94 -8.01
CA PHE A 126 4.91 4.96 -8.10
C PHE A 126 5.45 6.39 -8.09
N TYR A 127 6.66 6.62 -7.54
CA TYR A 127 7.34 7.92 -7.48
C TYR A 127 8.64 7.88 -8.30
N PRO A 128 8.57 7.90 -9.65
CA PRO A 128 9.65 7.43 -10.52
C PRO A 128 10.76 8.43 -10.80
N LEU A 129 10.74 9.64 -10.21
CA LEU A 129 11.74 10.66 -10.52
C LEU A 129 13.05 10.46 -9.76
N GLY A 130 12.99 10.17 -8.47
CA GLY A 130 14.19 10.04 -7.65
C GLY A 130 13.87 10.17 -6.16
N LEU A 131 14.94 10.30 -5.39
CA LEU A 131 14.92 10.51 -3.96
C LEU A 131 15.48 11.88 -3.59
N SER A 132 15.10 12.40 -2.44
CA SER A 132 15.80 13.52 -1.80
C SER A 132 16.00 13.24 -0.31
N ILE A 133 17.08 13.80 0.24
CA ILE A 133 17.42 13.67 1.65
C ILE A 133 18.15 14.93 2.11
N TRP A 134 17.91 15.34 3.34
CA TRP A 134 18.69 16.40 3.96
C TRP A 134 19.92 15.82 4.64
N VAL A 135 21.08 16.39 4.35
CA VAL A 135 22.39 16.01 4.90
C VAL A 135 23.02 17.24 5.54
N LYS A 136 23.34 17.17 6.82
CA LYS A 136 24.10 18.18 7.54
C LYS A 136 25.56 17.81 7.54
N GLY A 137 26.33 18.54 6.78
CA GLY A 137 27.78 18.35 6.70
C GLY A 137 28.57 19.34 7.55
N ASN A 138 29.88 19.13 7.55
CA ASN A 138 30.87 20.00 8.15
C ASN A 138 32.17 19.89 7.33
N LYS A 139 32.87 21.00 7.09
CA LYS A 139 34.12 21.06 6.30
C LYS A 139 35.23 20.12 6.81
N ASP A 140 35.17 19.72 8.07
CA ASP A 140 36.17 18.83 8.67
C ASP A 140 35.81 17.33 8.50
N ASN A 141 34.60 17.02 8.02
CA ASN A 141 34.15 15.65 7.76
C ASN A 141 35.03 14.99 6.68
N LYS A 142 35.30 13.71 6.90
CA LYS A 142 36.07 12.86 5.99
C LYS A 142 35.16 11.83 5.32
N GLY A 143 35.55 11.39 4.13
CA GLY A 143 34.85 10.36 3.38
C GLY A 143 33.91 10.90 2.30
N VAL A 144 33.21 9.99 1.67
CA VAL A 144 32.28 10.20 0.58
C VAL A 144 30.94 9.64 0.98
N PHE A 145 29.87 10.39 0.73
CA PHE A 145 28.50 9.95 0.97
C PHE A 145 28.04 9.03 -0.15
N ARG A 146 27.45 7.92 0.22
CA ARG A 146 26.76 7.01 -0.70
C ARG A 146 25.38 6.70 -0.21
N PHE A 147 24.42 6.75 -1.12
CA PHE A 147 23.10 6.20 -0.95
C PHE A 147 22.99 4.94 -1.81
N VAL A 148 22.61 3.83 -1.21
CA VAL A 148 22.55 2.52 -1.86
C VAL A 148 21.12 2.03 -1.86
N LEU A 149 20.60 1.71 -3.04
CA LEU A 149 19.36 0.95 -3.17
C LEU A 149 19.68 -0.54 -3.23
N LEU A 150 18.92 -1.30 -2.47
CA LEU A 150 19.03 -2.74 -2.36
C LEU A 150 17.88 -3.38 -3.15
N GLU A 151 18.19 -4.25 -4.11
CA GLU A 151 17.22 -4.81 -5.06
C GLU A 151 17.35 -6.34 -5.15
N ASP A 152 16.23 -7.06 -5.12
CA ASP A 152 16.16 -8.49 -5.43
C ASP A 152 15.18 -8.76 -6.58
N LYS A 153 15.66 -8.83 -7.80
CA LYS A 153 14.83 -9.08 -9.00
C LYS A 153 14.24 -10.49 -9.04
N MET A 154 14.83 -11.43 -8.32
CA MET A 154 14.39 -12.82 -8.31
C MET A 154 13.41 -13.13 -7.17
N GLN A 155 13.08 -12.15 -6.37
CA GLN A 155 12.27 -12.28 -5.16
C GLN A 155 10.96 -13.04 -5.38
N PHE A 156 10.42 -13.01 -6.59
CA PHE A 156 9.14 -13.57 -6.94
C PHE A 156 9.21 -14.74 -7.94
N SER A 157 10.32 -15.46 -8.00
CA SER A 157 10.36 -16.68 -8.80
C SER A 157 9.80 -17.85 -8.02
N ALA A 158 8.97 -18.68 -8.67
CA ALA A 158 8.46 -19.92 -8.08
C ALA A 158 9.58 -20.87 -7.64
N GLU A 159 10.78 -20.68 -8.16
CA GLU A 159 11.96 -21.51 -7.92
C GLU A 159 12.80 -21.04 -6.72
N ALA A 160 12.58 -19.82 -6.24
CA ALA A 160 13.40 -19.22 -5.19
C ALA A 160 12.61 -18.26 -4.27
N PRO A 161 11.72 -18.78 -3.41
CA PRO A 161 11.07 -17.95 -2.41
C PRO A 161 12.11 -17.43 -1.40
N HIS A 162 11.99 -16.17 -1.03
CA HIS A 162 12.77 -15.43 -0.01
C HIS A 162 14.24 -15.86 0.20
N ASP A 163 15.17 -15.03 -0.29
CA ASP A 163 16.59 -15.21 0.00
C ASP A 163 17.03 -14.38 1.21
N ASN A 164 16.90 -14.94 2.40
CA ASN A 164 17.43 -14.31 3.63
C ASN A 164 18.96 -14.21 3.65
N THR A 165 19.65 -14.78 2.65
CA THR A 165 21.12 -14.73 2.58
C THR A 165 21.65 -13.49 1.89
N ARG A 166 20.78 -12.70 1.26
CA ARG A 166 21.12 -11.50 0.46
C ARG A 166 22.09 -11.75 -0.71
N LYS A 167 22.32 -13.01 -1.09
CA LYS A 167 23.20 -13.34 -2.21
C LYS A 167 22.68 -12.86 -3.55
N ARG A 168 21.35 -12.84 -3.70
CA ARG A 168 20.67 -12.38 -4.91
C ARG A 168 20.55 -10.87 -5.00
N TRP A 169 20.85 -10.13 -3.93
CA TRP A 169 20.66 -8.69 -3.90
C TRP A 169 21.69 -7.97 -4.74
N SER A 170 21.20 -7.13 -5.62
CA SER A 170 22.00 -6.16 -6.37
C SER A 170 22.01 -4.82 -5.64
N TYR A 171 23.15 -4.15 -5.66
CA TYR A 171 23.35 -2.85 -5.00
C TYR A 171 23.54 -1.78 -6.06
N TYR A 172 22.68 -0.77 -6.04
CA TYR A 172 22.76 0.40 -6.90
C TYR A 172 23.11 1.62 -6.07
N VAL A 173 24.17 2.31 -6.47
CA VAL A 173 24.79 3.38 -5.68
C VAL A 173 24.67 4.72 -6.37
N PHE A 174 24.22 5.72 -5.61
CA PHE A 174 24.40 7.14 -5.86
C PHE A 174 25.52 7.65 -4.94
N GLU A 175 26.49 8.39 -5.48
CA GLU A 175 27.63 8.91 -4.74
C GLU A 175 27.72 10.43 -4.86
N ASP A 176 27.85 11.14 -3.72
CA ASP A 176 28.19 12.56 -3.66
C ASP A 176 29.48 12.75 -2.85
N LYS A 177 30.49 13.38 -3.49
CA LYS A 177 31.83 13.55 -2.92
C LYS A 177 31.95 14.75 -2.00
N ASP A 178 31.03 15.69 -2.09
CA ASP A 178 31.15 17.02 -1.50
C ASP A 178 30.15 17.29 -0.38
N ILE A 179 29.00 16.58 -0.37
CA ILE A 179 27.90 16.87 0.55
C ILE A 179 28.33 16.81 2.02
N LEU A 180 29.19 15.87 2.37
CA LEU A 180 29.66 15.72 3.77
C LEU A 180 30.52 16.90 4.23
N SER A 181 31.24 17.56 3.31
CA SER A 181 32.13 18.70 3.60
C SER A 181 31.46 20.06 3.46
N LYS A 182 30.20 20.10 3.04
CA LYS A 182 29.40 21.33 3.00
C LYS A 182 28.88 21.67 4.40
N ASP A 183 29.19 22.86 4.89
CA ASP A 183 28.70 23.30 6.21
C ASP A 183 27.17 23.43 6.23
N GLY A 184 26.56 22.94 7.30
CA GLY A 184 25.13 23.04 7.55
C GLY A 184 24.27 22.04 6.76
N TRP A 185 22.96 22.24 6.80
CA TRP A 185 21.99 21.40 6.11
C TRP A 185 21.94 21.68 4.62
N ASN A 186 22.07 20.62 3.82
CA ASN A 186 22.01 20.68 2.37
C ASN A 186 21.06 19.58 1.86
N ARG A 187 20.15 19.91 0.96
CA ARG A 187 19.27 18.94 0.32
C ARG A 187 20.02 18.25 -0.83
N LEU A 188 20.10 16.93 -0.75
CA LEU A 188 20.68 16.09 -1.80
C LEU A 188 19.53 15.52 -2.63
N ILE A 189 19.59 15.72 -3.96
CA ILE A 189 18.63 15.15 -4.92
C ILE A 189 19.32 14.00 -5.64
N MET A 190 18.68 12.85 -5.68
CA MET A 190 19.22 11.61 -6.22
C MET A 190 18.28 11.06 -7.29
N PRO A 191 18.42 11.49 -8.57
CA PRO A 191 17.65 10.91 -9.68
C PRO A 191 17.88 9.40 -9.77
N TYR A 192 16.82 8.60 -10.00
CA TYR A 192 17.00 7.15 -10.16
C TYR A 192 17.89 6.79 -11.34
N SER A 193 17.91 7.60 -12.40
CA SER A 193 18.80 7.45 -13.54
C SER A 193 20.30 7.58 -13.19
N ALA A 194 20.61 8.23 -12.07
CA ALA A 194 21.99 8.44 -11.61
C ALA A 194 22.54 7.29 -10.76
N PHE A 195 21.69 6.34 -10.35
CA PHE A 195 22.13 5.16 -9.62
C PHE A 195 22.87 4.19 -10.55
N LYS A 196 24.02 3.72 -10.11
CA LYS A 196 24.87 2.80 -10.87
C LYS A 196 24.99 1.47 -10.16
N LEU A 197 24.94 0.38 -10.93
CA LEU A 197 25.17 -0.96 -10.38
C LEU A 197 26.57 -1.04 -9.79
N TYR A 198 26.66 -1.29 -8.50
CA TYR A 198 27.91 -1.44 -7.75
C TYR A 198 28.23 -2.91 -7.51
N LYS A 199 27.21 -3.70 -7.15
CA LYS A 199 27.32 -5.13 -6.93
C LYS A 199 26.14 -5.83 -7.57
N LYS A 200 26.42 -6.91 -8.28
CA LYS A 200 25.42 -7.76 -8.92
C LYS A 200 25.07 -8.95 -8.05
N GLY A 201 23.77 -9.18 -7.87
CA GLY A 201 23.25 -10.37 -7.16
C GLY A 201 23.48 -11.66 -7.94
N GLU A 202 23.48 -12.80 -7.24
CA GLU A 202 23.57 -14.11 -7.86
C GLU A 202 22.33 -14.38 -8.74
N GLY A 203 22.56 -14.86 -9.96
CA GLY A 203 21.50 -15.15 -10.93
C GLY A 203 20.94 -13.94 -11.69
N GLU A 204 21.35 -12.72 -11.34
CA GLU A 204 20.90 -11.49 -11.98
C GLU A 204 21.43 -11.39 -13.43
N VAL A 205 20.53 -11.11 -14.36
CA VAL A 205 20.85 -10.98 -15.80
C VAL A 205 20.81 -9.53 -16.31
N SER A 206 20.09 -8.65 -15.62
CA SER A 206 19.94 -7.24 -15.99
C SER A 206 20.82 -6.34 -15.10
N GLU A 207 21.33 -5.26 -15.68
CA GLU A 207 22.09 -4.23 -14.96
C GLU A 207 21.26 -2.96 -14.74
N LYS A 208 19.97 -3.00 -15.08
CA LYS A 208 19.05 -1.88 -14.91
C LYS A 208 18.34 -1.98 -13.57
N LEU A 209 18.34 -0.88 -12.80
CA LEU A 209 17.55 -0.76 -11.58
C LEU A 209 16.04 -0.92 -11.87
N GLU A 210 15.39 -1.80 -11.15
CA GLU A 210 13.95 -2.03 -11.17
C GLU A 210 13.34 -1.56 -9.84
N LEU A 211 12.70 -0.40 -9.87
CA LEU A 211 12.20 0.30 -8.67
C LEU A 211 11.17 -0.52 -7.90
N ASN A 212 10.43 -1.38 -8.58
CA ASN A 212 9.44 -2.29 -8.00
C ASN A 212 10.05 -3.58 -7.41
N ARG A 213 11.36 -3.68 -7.37
CA ARG A 213 12.11 -4.82 -6.78
C ARG A 213 13.07 -4.37 -5.68
N CYS A 214 12.94 -3.12 -5.24
CA CYS A 214 13.73 -2.62 -4.12
C CYS A 214 13.28 -3.25 -2.80
N GLU A 215 14.26 -3.60 -1.96
CA GLU A 215 14.10 -4.21 -0.65
C GLU A 215 14.37 -3.24 0.49
N GLY A 216 15.05 -2.15 0.19
CA GLY A 216 15.45 -1.17 1.17
C GLY A 216 16.56 -0.25 0.67
N TYR A 217 17.14 0.47 1.60
CA TYR A 217 18.26 1.36 1.31
C TYR A 217 19.34 1.29 2.40
N ARG A 218 20.52 1.74 2.01
CA ARG A 218 21.68 1.90 2.90
C ARG A 218 22.28 3.28 2.72
N ILE A 219 22.70 3.92 3.80
CA ILE A 219 23.48 5.14 3.77
C ILE A 219 24.88 4.81 4.23
N GLU A 220 25.88 5.02 3.38
CA GLU A 220 27.28 4.71 3.61
C GLU A 220 28.11 6.00 3.66
N ILE A 221 29.12 6.03 4.54
CA ILE A 221 30.22 6.98 4.50
C ILE A 221 31.49 6.17 4.23
N VAL A 222 32.16 6.46 3.13
CA VAL A 222 33.28 5.66 2.60
C VAL A 222 34.57 6.47 2.64
N ASN A 223 35.60 5.90 3.24
CA ASN A 223 36.93 6.51 3.36
C ASN A 223 37.77 6.27 2.09
N THR A 224 37.42 6.90 0.98
CA THR A 224 38.08 6.70 -0.31
C THR A 224 39.54 7.19 -0.33
N LYS A 225 39.96 8.01 0.63
CA LYS A 225 41.31 8.55 0.75
C LYS A 225 42.19 7.80 1.75
N HIS A 226 41.65 6.81 2.44
CA HIS A 226 42.34 6.02 3.46
C HIS A 226 42.90 6.86 4.62
N GLU A 227 42.29 8.01 4.89
CA GLU A 227 42.70 8.95 5.93
C GLU A 227 42.16 8.51 7.32
N THR A 228 42.95 8.73 8.38
CA THR A 228 42.45 8.66 9.74
C THR A 228 41.62 9.92 10.04
N GLY A 229 40.51 9.74 10.69
CA GLY A 229 39.67 10.87 11.08
C GLY A 229 38.31 10.46 11.63
N ASN A 230 37.66 11.41 12.24
CA ASN A 230 36.29 11.28 12.71
C ASN A 230 35.42 12.34 12.04
N GLY A 231 34.14 12.13 12.05
CA GLY A 231 33.16 13.06 11.52
C GLY A 231 31.80 12.92 12.20
N GLU A 232 30.98 13.92 11.94
CA GLU A 232 29.59 13.95 12.39
C GLU A 232 28.71 14.43 11.22
N VAL A 233 27.63 13.71 10.95
CA VAL A 233 26.69 13.99 9.86
C VAL A 233 25.28 13.94 10.41
N GLY A 234 24.48 14.98 10.11
CA GLY A 234 23.04 14.93 10.33
C GLY A 234 22.35 14.36 9.09
N ILE A 235 21.33 13.53 9.31
CA ILE A 235 20.45 12.99 8.26
C ILE A 235 19.01 13.27 8.65
N ASP A 236 18.23 13.78 7.70
CA ASP A 236 16.84 14.13 7.94
C ASP A 236 16.00 13.99 6.68
N ASN A 237 14.74 13.65 6.82
CA ASN A 237 13.67 13.63 5.84
C ASN A 237 14.05 13.02 4.49
N LEU A 238 14.07 11.69 4.42
CA LEU A 238 14.19 10.94 3.17
C LEU A 238 12.84 10.94 2.45
N GLU A 239 12.79 11.46 1.23
CA GLU A 239 11.59 11.59 0.43
C GLU A 239 11.73 10.95 -0.95
N GLN A 240 10.64 10.44 -1.48
CA GLN A 240 10.47 10.14 -2.91
C GLN A 240 9.94 11.37 -3.65
N LEU A 241 10.32 11.51 -4.92
CA LEU A 241 9.94 12.62 -5.79
C LEU A 241 9.09 12.10 -6.96
N THR A 242 7.96 12.77 -7.24
CA THR A 242 7.06 12.38 -8.31
C THR A 242 6.63 13.55 -9.19
N SER A 243 6.42 13.27 -10.49
CA SER A 243 5.78 14.16 -11.43
C SER A 243 4.26 14.14 -11.37
N TYR A 244 3.67 13.25 -10.60
CA TYR A 244 2.22 13.18 -10.43
C TYR A 244 1.74 14.30 -9.50
N GLU A 245 0.64 14.93 -9.86
CA GLU A 245 -0.06 15.82 -8.95
C GLU A 245 -0.84 14.97 -7.94
N LEU A 246 -0.30 14.80 -6.74
CA LEU A 246 -1.00 14.16 -5.64
C LEU A 246 -1.97 15.17 -4.99
N LYS A 247 -2.95 15.62 -5.77
CA LYS A 247 -4.09 16.37 -5.24
C LYS A 247 -5.31 15.50 -5.41
N PRO A 248 -5.67 14.69 -4.41
CA PRO A 248 -7.03 14.24 -4.36
C PRO A 248 -7.89 15.51 -4.35
N GLY A 249 -8.99 15.50 -5.07
CA GLY A 249 -10.08 16.43 -4.76
C GLY A 249 -10.38 16.36 -3.26
N LEU A 250 -11.52 16.79 -2.85
CA LEU A 250 -11.98 16.54 -1.49
C LEU A 250 -12.68 15.16 -1.49
N PRO A 251 -11.97 14.06 -1.18
CA PRO A 251 -12.52 12.71 -1.29
C PRO A 251 -13.61 12.51 -0.25
N LYS A 252 -14.59 11.69 -0.59
CA LYS A 252 -15.65 11.31 0.33
C LYS A 252 -16.03 9.85 0.15
N PHE A 253 -16.58 9.25 1.18
CA PHE A 253 -17.14 7.92 1.05
C PHE A 253 -18.37 7.94 0.14
N SER A 254 -18.44 6.99 -0.80
CA SER A 254 -19.56 6.79 -1.71
C SER A 254 -20.60 5.81 -1.16
N SER A 255 -20.15 4.93 -0.27
CA SER A 255 -20.97 3.88 0.33
C SER A 255 -20.36 3.39 1.65
N ILE A 256 -21.09 2.52 2.34
CA ILE A 256 -20.61 1.90 3.58
C ILE A 256 -21.08 0.45 3.69
N PHE A 257 -20.18 -0.41 4.15
CA PHE A 257 -20.51 -1.80 4.47
C PHE A 257 -21.23 -1.93 5.81
N ILE A 258 -22.12 -2.92 5.88
CA ILE A 258 -22.63 -3.45 7.13
C ILE A 258 -22.52 -4.96 7.15
N GLN A 259 -21.85 -5.47 8.18
CA GLN A 259 -21.82 -6.88 8.51
C GLN A 259 -22.95 -7.19 9.47
N LEU A 260 -23.92 -7.97 9.04
CA LEU A 260 -25.08 -8.28 9.87
C LEU A 260 -24.73 -9.31 10.95
N ASN A 261 -25.28 -9.09 12.12
CA ASN A 261 -25.29 -10.02 13.25
C ASN A 261 -26.69 -10.07 13.83
N LYS A 262 -27.27 -11.26 13.98
CA LYS A 262 -28.66 -11.42 14.42
C LYS A 262 -28.89 -10.76 15.78
N ASP A 263 -28.05 -11.05 16.77
CA ASP A 263 -28.28 -10.60 18.15
C ASP A 263 -28.09 -9.08 18.29
N ALA A 264 -27.19 -8.49 17.47
CA ALA A 264 -26.94 -7.06 17.49
C ALA A 264 -28.04 -6.25 16.77
N TYR A 265 -28.67 -6.81 15.72
CA TYR A 265 -29.51 -6.03 14.80
C TYR A 265 -30.98 -6.47 14.70
N GLU A 266 -31.42 -7.51 15.40
CA GLU A 266 -32.81 -8.00 15.34
C GLU A 266 -33.84 -6.93 15.71
N ASN A 267 -33.49 -6.04 16.66
CA ASN A 267 -34.34 -4.96 17.15
C ASN A 267 -33.83 -3.56 16.79
N GLU A 268 -32.97 -3.44 15.77
CA GLU A 268 -32.34 -2.17 15.37
C GLU A 268 -33.40 -1.21 14.78
N ASN A 269 -33.21 0.08 15.04
CA ASN A 269 -34.04 1.14 14.45
C ASN A 269 -33.40 1.61 13.11
N TRP A 270 -33.69 0.89 12.04
CA TRP A 270 -33.12 1.16 10.72
C TRP A 270 -33.47 2.54 10.17
N ASP A 271 -34.67 3.08 10.49
CA ASP A 271 -35.01 4.46 10.09
C ASP A 271 -34.05 5.47 10.70
N GLN A 272 -33.65 5.28 11.96
CA GLN A 272 -32.69 6.17 12.61
C GLN A 272 -31.29 5.98 12.04
N GLN A 273 -30.84 4.75 11.82
CA GLN A 273 -29.52 4.47 11.23
C GLN A 273 -29.39 5.11 9.84
N PHE A 274 -30.39 4.98 9.00
CA PHE A 274 -30.36 5.58 7.66
C PHE A 274 -30.44 7.12 7.68
N LYS A 275 -31.19 7.72 8.61
CA LYS A 275 -31.16 9.18 8.80
C LYS A 275 -29.78 9.67 9.23
N ASP A 276 -29.16 8.96 10.17
CA ASP A 276 -27.83 9.33 10.64
C ASP A 276 -26.77 9.15 9.52
N SER A 277 -26.86 8.10 8.71
CA SER A 277 -26.01 7.89 7.53
C SER A 277 -26.17 9.01 6.49
N LYS A 278 -27.41 9.37 6.17
CA LYS A 278 -27.68 10.49 5.22
C LYS A 278 -27.19 11.83 5.73
N ALA A 279 -27.20 12.06 7.04
CA ALA A 279 -26.69 13.28 7.64
C ALA A 279 -25.18 13.51 7.44
N ILE A 280 -24.47 12.49 6.96
CA ILE A 280 -23.05 12.54 6.55
C ILE A 280 -22.88 12.19 5.06
N GLY A 281 -23.92 12.38 4.25
CA GLY A 281 -23.87 12.19 2.79
C GLY A 281 -23.79 10.73 2.31
N LEU A 282 -23.96 9.74 3.18
CA LEU A 282 -23.95 8.32 2.84
C LEU A 282 -25.37 7.81 2.58
N ASP A 283 -25.75 7.66 1.32
CA ASP A 283 -27.05 7.16 0.89
C ASP A 283 -27.04 5.72 0.38
N THR A 284 -25.89 5.09 0.30
CA THR A 284 -25.70 3.74 -0.25
C THR A 284 -25.06 2.83 0.78
N TRP A 285 -25.72 1.70 1.07
CA TRP A 285 -25.20 0.68 1.98
C TRP A 285 -24.97 -0.64 1.26
N ILE A 286 -23.86 -1.30 1.59
CA ILE A 286 -23.54 -2.64 1.12
C ILE A 286 -23.78 -3.61 2.27
N ILE A 287 -24.83 -4.41 2.15
CA ILE A 287 -25.10 -5.50 3.09
C ILE A 287 -24.15 -6.64 2.74
N GLN A 288 -23.22 -6.96 3.64
CA GLN A 288 -22.12 -7.88 3.31
C GLN A 288 -22.60 -9.25 2.86
N TYR A 289 -23.68 -9.78 3.46
CA TYR A 289 -24.25 -11.07 3.05
C TYR A 289 -25.73 -11.21 3.50
N ALA A 290 -26.50 -11.90 2.67
CA ALA A 290 -27.91 -12.24 3.00
C ALA A 290 -27.99 -13.43 3.96
N GLN A 291 -26.93 -14.24 4.04
CA GLN A 291 -26.83 -15.40 4.92
C GLN A 291 -25.43 -15.48 5.54
N GLN A 292 -25.36 -15.99 6.75
CA GLN A 292 -24.10 -16.17 7.48
C GLN A 292 -24.01 -17.59 8.04
N PHE A 293 -22.82 -18.17 7.99
CA PHE A 293 -22.45 -19.32 8.80
C PHE A 293 -22.02 -18.87 10.20
N THR A 294 -22.47 -19.57 11.22
CA THR A 294 -21.98 -19.41 12.57
C THR A 294 -21.48 -20.76 13.09
N GLY A 295 -20.20 -20.82 13.37
CA GLY A 295 -19.56 -22.00 13.94
C GLY A 295 -18.59 -22.70 13.01
N ALA A 296 -17.56 -23.31 13.61
CA ALA A 296 -16.49 -24.01 12.89
C ALA A 296 -16.97 -25.31 12.20
N ASP A 297 -18.16 -25.77 12.52
CA ASP A 297 -18.77 -27.01 12.02
C ASP A 297 -19.84 -26.79 10.94
N GLU A 298 -20.05 -25.53 10.50
CA GLU A 298 -21.04 -25.13 9.49
C GLU A 298 -22.50 -25.57 9.83
N THR A 299 -22.79 -25.87 11.09
CA THR A 299 -24.08 -26.43 11.49
C THR A 299 -25.16 -25.38 11.66
N THR A 300 -24.78 -24.11 11.85
CA THR A 300 -25.73 -23.03 12.05
C THR A 300 -25.63 -22.01 10.91
N ASN A 301 -26.62 -22.03 10.04
CA ASN A 301 -26.79 -21.07 8.96
C ASN A 301 -27.91 -20.10 9.30
N ILE A 302 -27.61 -18.82 9.35
CA ILE A 302 -28.56 -17.75 9.61
C ILE A 302 -28.95 -17.10 8.29
N SER A 303 -30.24 -17.05 7.98
CA SER A 303 -30.81 -16.15 6.96
C SER A 303 -31.23 -14.85 7.63
N PHE A 304 -30.80 -13.72 7.11
CA PHE A 304 -31.16 -12.39 7.57
C PHE A 304 -32.47 -11.87 6.96
N TYR A 305 -33.17 -12.69 6.16
CA TYR A 305 -34.53 -12.44 5.65
C TYR A 305 -35.44 -13.60 6.02
N LYS A 306 -36.74 -13.30 6.23
CA LYS A 306 -37.68 -14.24 6.85
C LYS A 306 -38.17 -15.36 5.94
N ASN A 307 -38.38 -15.06 4.66
CA ASN A 307 -39.00 -15.99 3.71
C ASN A 307 -37.99 -16.81 2.96
N THR A 308 -37.29 -17.73 3.63
CA THR A 308 -36.34 -18.65 2.99
C THR A 308 -36.80 -20.10 3.10
N ASN A 309 -36.61 -20.85 2.02
CA ASN A 309 -36.84 -22.29 1.91
C ASN A 309 -35.55 -23.06 1.60
N LEU A 310 -34.39 -22.40 1.67
CA LEU A 310 -33.10 -23.03 1.42
C LEU A 310 -32.80 -24.13 2.44
N PRO A 311 -32.44 -25.34 1.99
CA PRO A 311 -32.43 -26.54 2.85
C PRO A 311 -31.32 -26.51 3.91
N TRP A 312 -30.33 -25.64 3.77
CA TRP A 312 -29.24 -25.51 4.74
C TRP A 312 -29.47 -24.44 5.81
N VAL A 313 -30.53 -23.64 5.69
CA VAL A 313 -30.85 -22.59 6.67
C VAL A 313 -31.47 -23.18 7.93
N THR A 314 -30.86 -22.90 9.07
CA THR A 314 -31.32 -23.38 10.38
C THR A 314 -31.97 -22.31 11.24
N VAL A 315 -31.60 -21.05 11.03
CA VAL A 315 -32.12 -19.88 11.75
C VAL A 315 -32.58 -18.81 10.77
N LYS A 316 -33.72 -18.19 11.04
CA LYS A 316 -34.28 -17.10 10.21
C LYS A 316 -34.54 -15.87 11.06
N CYS A 317 -34.30 -14.69 10.48
CA CYS A 317 -34.75 -13.41 11.04
C CYS A 317 -35.23 -12.49 9.91
N ASP A 318 -35.67 -11.28 10.23
CA ASP A 318 -36.30 -10.35 9.29
C ASP A 318 -35.51 -9.03 9.16
N ILE A 319 -34.20 -9.08 9.43
CA ILE A 319 -33.34 -7.88 9.46
C ILE A 319 -33.33 -7.21 8.10
N ILE A 320 -33.07 -7.97 7.02
CA ILE A 320 -33.04 -7.45 5.65
C ILE A 320 -34.41 -6.94 5.21
N ASP A 321 -35.51 -7.65 5.56
CA ASP A 321 -36.88 -7.17 5.29
C ASP A 321 -37.08 -5.77 5.88
N LYS A 322 -36.74 -5.58 7.15
CA LYS A 322 -36.82 -4.28 7.85
C LYS A 322 -35.91 -3.23 7.25
N MET A 323 -34.68 -3.61 6.83
CA MET A 323 -33.76 -2.69 6.16
C MET A 323 -34.34 -2.19 4.83
N PHE A 324 -34.90 -3.07 4.01
CA PHE A 324 -35.49 -2.68 2.71
C PHE A 324 -36.69 -1.74 2.90
N GLU A 325 -37.58 -2.04 3.84
CA GLU A 325 -38.72 -1.16 4.18
C GLU A 325 -38.24 0.23 4.67
N ALA A 326 -37.25 0.25 5.57
CA ALA A 326 -36.69 1.52 6.06
C ALA A 326 -35.93 2.27 4.99
N ALA A 327 -35.17 1.57 4.12
CA ALA A 327 -34.45 2.16 3.01
C ALA A 327 -35.39 2.88 2.02
N GLU A 328 -36.50 2.28 1.68
CA GLU A 328 -37.53 2.91 0.85
C GLU A 328 -38.07 4.19 1.48
N ARG A 329 -38.48 4.13 2.76
CA ARG A 329 -38.97 5.31 3.48
C ARG A 329 -37.96 6.45 3.57
N ASN A 330 -36.65 6.14 3.61
CA ASN A 330 -35.60 7.13 3.77
C ASN A 330 -34.88 7.46 2.45
N GLY A 331 -35.26 6.86 1.31
CA GLY A 331 -34.61 7.07 0.01
C GLY A 331 -33.14 6.64 0.02
N MET A 332 -32.85 5.51 0.67
CA MET A 332 -31.55 4.87 0.67
C MET A 332 -31.39 3.93 -0.52
N LYS A 333 -30.15 3.60 -0.85
CA LYS A 333 -29.77 2.61 -1.84
C LYS A 333 -29.10 1.43 -1.14
N LEU A 334 -29.43 0.21 -1.58
CA LEU A 334 -28.87 -1.01 -1.02
C LEU A 334 -28.18 -1.83 -2.11
N ILE A 335 -27.00 -2.36 -1.80
CA ILE A 335 -26.33 -3.42 -2.53
C ILE A 335 -26.40 -4.65 -1.64
N LEU A 336 -26.93 -5.76 -2.18
CA LEU A 336 -27.16 -6.97 -1.38
C LEU A 336 -26.10 -8.02 -1.67
N GLY A 337 -25.35 -8.39 -0.64
CA GLY A 337 -24.43 -9.51 -0.65
C GLY A 337 -25.12 -10.85 -0.59
N LEU A 338 -24.54 -11.83 -1.29
CA LEU A 338 -25.11 -13.15 -1.42
C LEU A 338 -24.57 -14.11 -0.35
N TYR A 339 -24.13 -15.27 -0.75
CA TYR A 339 -23.64 -16.33 0.11
C TYR A 339 -22.12 -16.21 0.29
N PRO A 340 -21.60 -16.13 1.53
CA PRO A 340 -20.18 -15.85 1.76
C PRO A 340 -19.22 -16.99 1.39
N GLY A 341 -19.74 -18.13 0.92
CA GLY A 341 -18.89 -19.27 0.64
C GLY A 341 -18.39 -19.98 1.91
N ASP A 342 -17.57 -20.98 1.71
CA ASP A 342 -16.91 -21.71 2.78
C ASP A 342 -15.46 -21.27 2.89
N TYR A 343 -15.20 -20.24 3.71
CA TYR A 343 -13.86 -19.66 3.89
C TYR A 343 -12.77 -20.67 4.27
N SER A 344 -13.13 -21.80 4.89
CA SER A 344 -12.15 -22.82 5.26
C SER A 344 -11.60 -23.59 4.05
N LYS A 345 -12.19 -23.40 2.88
CA LYS A 345 -11.97 -24.25 1.71
C LYS A 345 -11.67 -23.46 0.41
N THR A 346 -11.71 -22.16 0.42
CA THR A 346 -11.56 -21.33 -0.78
C THR A 346 -10.16 -21.33 -1.38
N ASN A 347 -9.16 -21.79 -0.64
CA ASN A 347 -7.76 -21.82 -1.04
C ASN A 347 -7.37 -23.17 -1.64
N THR A 348 -8.08 -23.64 -2.66
CA THR A 348 -7.89 -25.00 -3.14
C THR A 348 -8.01 -25.13 -4.65
N ASN A 349 -7.24 -26.08 -5.19
CA ASN A 349 -7.36 -26.54 -6.56
C ASN A 349 -8.52 -27.55 -6.75
N ASP A 350 -9.45 -27.64 -5.80
CA ASP A 350 -10.57 -28.56 -5.84
C ASP A 350 -11.79 -27.90 -6.50
N PRO A 351 -12.13 -28.21 -7.74
CA PRO A 351 -13.26 -27.64 -8.46
C PRO A 351 -14.60 -27.92 -7.77
N THR A 352 -14.72 -29.02 -7.01
CA THR A 352 -16.01 -29.40 -6.39
C THR A 352 -16.49 -28.38 -5.36
N LYS A 353 -15.58 -27.63 -4.78
CA LYS A 353 -15.93 -26.56 -3.81
C LYS A 353 -16.50 -25.34 -4.49
N TYR A 354 -15.87 -24.92 -5.58
CA TYR A 354 -16.39 -23.83 -6.39
C TYR A 354 -17.77 -24.15 -6.97
N ASP A 355 -17.96 -25.39 -7.45
CA ASP A 355 -19.26 -25.86 -7.94
C ASP A 355 -20.34 -25.82 -6.86
N SER A 356 -20.03 -26.28 -5.66
CA SER A 356 -20.98 -26.24 -4.53
C SER A 356 -21.36 -24.80 -4.16
N ASN A 357 -20.37 -23.91 -4.02
CA ASN A 357 -20.60 -22.50 -3.71
C ASN A 357 -21.37 -21.78 -4.84
N LEU A 358 -21.08 -22.10 -6.10
CA LEU A 358 -21.79 -21.58 -7.25
C LEU A 358 -23.27 -21.97 -7.21
N GLN A 359 -23.59 -23.24 -6.95
CA GLN A 359 -24.98 -23.68 -6.86
C GLN A 359 -25.72 -23.04 -5.69
N ARG A 360 -25.09 -22.93 -4.53
CA ARG A 360 -25.66 -22.25 -3.36
C ARG A 360 -25.93 -20.77 -3.64
N ASN A 361 -24.99 -20.07 -4.29
CA ASN A 361 -25.20 -18.67 -4.68
C ASN A 361 -26.35 -18.52 -5.68
N LYS A 362 -26.49 -19.42 -6.67
CA LYS A 362 -27.61 -19.39 -7.61
C LYS A 362 -28.96 -19.58 -6.91
N MET A 363 -29.05 -20.57 -6.02
CA MET A 363 -30.29 -20.83 -5.28
C MET A 363 -30.65 -19.66 -4.35
N LEU A 364 -29.66 -19.12 -3.63
CA LEU A 364 -29.88 -17.95 -2.79
C LEU A 364 -30.29 -16.73 -3.62
N PHE A 365 -29.57 -16.47 -4.72
CA PHE A 365 -29.90 -15.35 -5.62
C PHE A 365 -31.33 -15.45 -6.15
N ASP A 366 -31.78 -16.63 -6.57
CA ASP A 366 -33.15 -16.82 -7.05
C ASP A 366 -34.19 -16.42 -5.99
N GLU A 367 -33.97 -16.83 -4.74
CA GLU A 367 -34.88 -16.55 -3.64
C GLU A 367 -34.87 -15.06 -3.24
N VAL A 368 -33.69 -14.44 -3.10
CA VAL A 368 -33.61 -13.01 -2.76
C VAL A 368 -34.01 -12.11 -3.92
N TYR A 369 -33.80 -12.55 -5.18
CA TYR A 369 -34.27 -11.84 -6.36
C TYR A 369 -35.79 -11.81 -6.45
N GLU A 370 -36.45 -12.93 -6.18
CA GLU A 370 -37.92 -13.00 -6.14
C GLU A 370 -38.51 -12.02 -5.08
N GLN A 371 -37.83 -11.89 -3.94
CA GLN A 371 -38.30 -11.04 -2.84
C GLN A 371 -37.91 -9.57 -3.00
N PHE A 372 -36.66 -9.28 -3.36
CA PHE A 372 -36.09 -7.94 -3.32
C PHE A 372 -35.63 -7.41 -4.68
N GLY A 373 -35.54 -8.26 -5.71
CA GLY A 373 -34.94 -7.92 -7.01
C GLY A 373 -35.55 -6.71 -7.71
N ASN A 374 -36.85 -6.51 -7.53
CA ASN A 374 -37.59 -5.37 -8.08
C ASN A 374 -37.78 -4.22 -7.09
N HIS A 375 -37.20 -4.31 -5.89
CA HIS A 375 -37.34 -3.24 -4.90
C HIS A 375 -36.60 -1.98 -5.37
N PRO A 376 -37.21 -0.78 -5.29
CA PRO A 376 -36.64 0.44 -5.87
C PRO A 376 -35.32 0.85 -5.22
N CYS A 377 -35.10 0.51 -3.96
CA CYS A 377 -33.87 0.83 -3.26
C CYS A 377 -32.71 -0.15 -3.56
N LEU A 378 -32.96 -1.32 -4.16
CA LEU A 378 -31.87 -2.24 -4.55
C LEU A 378 -31.20 -1.73 -5.81
N VAL A 379 -29.90 -1.44 -5.73
CA VAL A 379 -29.12 -0.90 -6.86
C VAL A 379 -28.03 -1.84 -7.37
N GLY A 380 -27.63 -2.84 -6.58
CA GLY A 380 -26.58 -3.77 -6.98
C GLY A 380 -26.58 -5.06 -6.18
N TRP A 381 -25.73 -5.97 -6.61
CA TRP A 381 -25.46 -7.27 -6.01
C TRP A 381 -23.99 -7.36 -5.64
N TYR A 382 -23.68 -8.04 -4.55
CA TYR A 382 -22.31 -8.24 -4.09
C TYR A 382 -22.00 -9.74 -3.97
N ILE A 383 -20.97 -10.19 -4.68
CA ILE A 383 -20.44 -11.55 -4.54
C ILE A 383 -19.46 -11.54 -3.38
N THR A 384 -19.79 -12.23 -2.33
CA THR A 384 -19.14 -12.12 -1.02
C THR A 384 -17.91 -13.01 -0.84
N GLU A 385 -17.35 -13.54 -1.92
CA GLU A 385 -16.13 -14.32 -1.87
C GLU A 385 -14.95 -13.42 -1.52
N GLU A 386 -14.34 -13.63 -0.35
CA GLU A 386 -13.14 -12.93 0.08
C GLU A 386 -11.89 -13.74 -0.30
N PHE A 387 -11.32 -13.44 -1.44
CA PHE A 387 -10.01 -13.92 -1.83
C PHE A 387 -8.97 -12.82 -1.66
N HIS A 388 -7.68 -13.21 -1.61
CA HIS A 388 -6.59 -12.27 -1.38
C HIS A 388 -5.29 -12.74 -2.03
N ASP A 389 -4.34 -11.85 -2.16
CA ASP A 389 -3.03 -12.10 -2.75
C ASP A 389 -2.00 -12.76 -1.82
N GLY A 390 -2.36 -13.03 -0.56
CA GLY A 390 -1.43 -13.49 0.49
C GLY A 390 -1.10 -14.97 0.51
N SER A 391 -1.57 -15.78 -0.44
CA SER A 391 -1.41 -17.25 -0.42
C SER A 391 -0.34 -17.77 -1.37
N TYR A 392 0.61 -16.93 -1.76
CA TYR A 392 1.70 -17.33 -2.64
C TYR A 392 2.73 -18.22 -1.88
N PRO A 393 3.37 -19.23 -2.50
CA PRO A 393 3.21 -19.71 -3.89
C PRO A 393 2.05 -20.70 -4.08
N VAL A 394 1.29 -21.00 -3.04
CA VAL A 394 0.17 -21.94 -3.04
C VAL A 394 -1.14 -21.17 -2.97
N GLY A 395 -2.06 -21.42 -3.86
CA GLY A 395 -3.38 -20.82 -3.81
C GLY A 395 -3.85 -20.26 -5.15
N TRP A 396 -4.66 -19.22 -5.12
CA TRP A 396 -5.38 -18.63 -6.24
C TRP A 396 -4.52 -18.00 -7.34
N GLN A 397 -3.26 -17.68 -7.06
CA GLN A 397 -2.38 -17.02 -8.01
C GLN A 397 -1.93 -17.94 -9.15
N GLN A 398 -1.98 -19.26 -8.93
CA GLN A 398 -1.50 -20.26 -9.88
C GLN A 398 -2.65 -21.03 -10.53
N GLU A 399 -2.39 -21.57 -11.71
CA GLU A 399 -3.30 -22.53 -12.34
C GLU A 399 -3.25 -23.90 -11.64
N PRO A 400 -4.39 -24.59 -11.49
CA PRO A 400 -5.71 -24.21 -12.00
C PRO A 400 -6.53 -23.30 -11.07
N ALA A 401 -6.04 -22.95 -9.88
CA ALA A 401 -6.83 -22.23 -8.86
C ALA A 401 -7.33 -20.88 -9.37
N LEU A 402 -6.50 -20.11 -10.06
CA LEU A 402 -6.90 -18.83 -10.65
C LEU A 402 -8.09 -18.98 -11.61
N SER A 403 -7.99 -19.92 -12.54
CA SER A 403 -9.07 -20.17 -13.50
C SER A 403 -10.34 -20.69 -12.82
N LEU A 404 -10.23 -21.51 -11.79
CA LEU A 404 -11.38 -21.98 -11.02
C LEU A 404 -12.06 -20.83 -10.27
N LEU A 405 -11.29 -19.94 -9.64
CA LEU A 405 -11.81 -18.73 -8.99
C LEU A 405 -12.54 -17.84 -10.00
N ALA A 406 -11.91 -17.54 -11.15
CA ALA A 406 -12.51 -16.72 -12.20
C ALA A 406 -13.80 -17.35 -12.75
N GLN A 407 -13.82 -18.66 -13.01
CA GLN A 407 -15.01 -19.39 -13.45
C GLN A 407 -16.14 -19.34 -12.42
N TYR A 408 -15.81 -19.45 -11.14
CA TYR A 408 -16.79 -19.32 -10.06
C TYR A 408 -17.39 -17.91 -10.03
N LEU A 409 -16.55 -16.88 -9.99
CA LEU A 409 -16.98 -15.47 -9.94
C LEU A 409 -17.86 -15.13 -11.17
N GLU A 410 -17.40 -15.51 -12.35
CA GLU A 410 -18.18 -15.31 -13.60
C GLU A 410 -19.45 -16.14 -13.59
N GLY A 411 -19.40 -17.37 -13.09
CA GLY A 411 -20.57 -18.24 -12.99
C GLY A 411 -21.68 -17.66 -12.11
N VAL A 412 -21.35 -16.91 -11.06
CA VAL A 412 -22.30 -16.17 -10.23
C VAL A 412 -22.73 -14.89 -10.93
N ALA A 413 -21.77 -14.09 -11.41
CA ALA A 413 -22.04 -12.79 -12.03
C ALA A 413 -22.92 -12.92 -13.28
N SER A 414 -22.57 -13.81 -14.21
CA SER A 414 -23.38 -14.06 -15.41
C SER A 414 -24.79 -14.57 -15.07
N TYR A 415 -24.90 -15.43 -14.05
CA TYR A 415 -26.22 -15.89 -13.62
C TYR A 415 -27.10 -14.74 -13.10
N ILE A 416 -26.53 -13.84 -12.29
CA ILE A 416 -27.22 -12.61 -11.85
C ILE A 416 -27.69 -11.80 -13.06
N LYS A 417 -26.82 -11.60 -14.05
CA LYS A 417 -27.12 -10.83 -15.28
C LYS A 417 -28.20 -11.45 -16.16
N THR A 418 -28.48 -12.75 -16.01
CA THR A 418 -29.64 -13.37 -16.74
C THR A 418 -31.01 -12.86 -16.25
N LYS A 419 -31.10 -12.34 -15.03
CA LYS A 419 -32.36 -11.91 -14.38
C LYS A 419 -32.35 -10.44 -13.97
N SER A 420 -31.19 -9.85 -13.73
CA SER A 420 -31.02 -8.50 -13.22
C SER A 420 -30.02 -7.70 -14.05
N ASN A 421 -30.37 -6.46 -14.39
CA ASN A 421 -29.47 -5.50 -15.05
C ASN A 421 -28.69 -4.64 -14.05
N LYS A 422 -28.85 -4.89 -12.74
CA LYS A 422 -28.14 -4.16 -11.70
C LYS A 422 -26.66 -4.52 -11.68
N SER A 423 -25.85 -3.65 -11.09
CA SER A 423 -24.40 -3.87 -10.99
C SER A 423 -24.05 -5.09 -10.13
N VAL A 424 -22.92 -5.71 -10.45
CA VAL A 424 -22.31 -6.80 -9.68
C VAL A 424 -20.95 -6.35 -9.20
N SER A 425 -20.69 -6.48 -7.90
CA SER A 425 -19.44 -6.10 -7.26
C SER A 425 -18.79 -7.24 -6.51
N ILE A 426 -17.47 -7.12 -6.33
CA ILE A 426 -16.62 -7.96 -5.46
C ILE A 426 -15.77 -7.08 -4.54
N ALA A 427 -15.33 -7.62 -3.41
CA ALA A 427 -14.42 -6.92 -2.48
C ALA A 427 -13.34 -7.86 -1.93
N PRO A 428 -12.34 -8.25 -2.76
CA PRO A 428 -11.19 -9.03 -2.32
C PRO A 428 -10.27 -8.20 -1.42
N ALA A 429 -9.47 -8.91 -0.62
CA ALA A 429 -8.55 -8.31 0.32
C ALA A 429 -7.12 -8.18 -0.25
N LEU A 430 -6.41 -7.15 0.17
CA LEU A 430 -5.01 -6.95 -0.17
C LEU A 430 -4.11 -7.33 1.01
N TRP A 431 -3.33 -8.40 0.88
CA TRP A 431 -2.44 -8.89 1.94
C TRP A 431 -0.95 -8.67 1.64
N ARG A 432 -0.63 -8.02 0.52
CA ARG A 432 0.75 -7.84 0.05
C ARG A 432 1.49 -9.18 -0.12
N GLY A 433 0.81 -10.21 -0.57
CA GLY A 433 1.37 -11.53 -0.84
C GLY A 433 2.12 -11.61 -2.17
N MET A 434 2.01 -10.57 -3.01
CA MET A 434 2.70 -10.40 -4.29
C MET A 434 3.20 -8.97 -4.44
N PRO A 435 4.27 -8.73 -5.23
CA PRO A 435 4.61 -7.40 -5.71
C PRO A 435 3.43 -6.73 -6.42
N ALA A 436 3.35 -5.41 -6.38
CA ALA A 436 2.22 -4.65 -6.90
C ALA A 436 1.92 -4.94 -8.39
N ASP A 437 2.96 -4.97 -9.23
CA ASP A 437 2.84 -5.28 -10.67
C ASP A 437 2.33 -6.70 -10.94
N ILE A 438 2.83 -7.68 -10.21
CA ILE A 438 2.36 -9.09 -10.30
C ILE A 438 0.93 -9.20 -9.80
N CYS A 439 0.58 -8.49 -8.74
CA CYS A 439 -0.79 -8.44 -8.22
C CYS A 439 -1.74 -7.83 -9.25
N GLY A 440 -1.33 -6.73 -9.90
CA GLY A 440 -2.08 -6.11 -11.00
C GLY A 440 -2.28 -7.08 -12.18
N GLU A 441 -1.24 -7.80 -12.61
CA GLU A 441 -1.34 -8.84 -13.64
C GLU A 441 -2.31 -9.96 -13.23
N TRP A 442 -2.23 -10.42 -11.99
CA TRP A 442 -3.12 -11.44 -11.45
C TRP A 442 -4.59 -11.01 -11.50
N PHE A 443 -4.92 -9.79 -11.04
CA PHE A 443 -6.26 -9.23 -11.18
C PHE A 443 -6.68 -9.09 -12.65
N GLY A 444 -5.77 -8.67 -13.53
CA GLY A 444 -6.03 -8.57 -14.96
C GLY A 444 -6.44 -9.92 -15.58
N ARG A 445 -5.78 -11.00 -15.18
CA ARG A 445 -6.13 -12.37 -15.61
C ARG A 445 -7.50 -12.85 -15.10
N ILE A 446 -7.89 -12.42 -13.90
CA ILE A 446 -9.23 -12.70 -13.34
C ILE A 446 -10.26 -11.91 -14.15
N PHE A 447 -10.09 -10.59 -14.31
CA PHE A 447 -11.07 -9.73 -14.97
C PHE A 447 -11.24 -10.04 -16.45
N ALA A 448 -10.20 -10.47 -17.14
CA ALA A 448 -10.30 -10.96 -18.53
C ALA A 448 -11.26 -12.16 -18.67
N GLN A 449 -11.53 -12.90 -17.60
CA GLN A 449 -12.42 -14.05 -17.55
C GLN A 449 -13.77 -13.75 -16.88
N THR A 450 -13.97 -12.53 -16.33
CA THR A 450 -15.17 -12.17 -15.55
C THR A 450 -15.85 -10.90 -16.10
N PRO A 451 -16.31 -10.89 -17.36
CA PRO A 451 -16.85 -9.69 -18.01
C PRO A 451 -18.17 -9.18 -17.41
N ASN A 452 -18.79 -9.92 -16.50
CA ASN A 452 -20.05 -9.53 -15.84
C ASN A 452 -19.84 -8.94 -14.44
N ILE A 453 -18.59 -8.73 -14.00
CA ILE A 453 -18.26 -7.96 -12.80
C ILE A 453 -18.10 -6.49 -13.18
N ASP A 454 -18.89 -5.62 -12.55
CA ASP A 454 -18.90 -4.18 -12.83
C ASP A 454 -17.98 -3.38 -11.91
N TYR A 455 -17.84 -3.80 -10.63
CA TYR A 455 -17.08 -3.06 -9.61
C TYR A 455 -16.16 -3.98 -8.82
N LEU A 456 -14.96 -3.50 -8.59
CA LEU A 456 -14.04 -3.96 -7.57
C LEU A 456 -14.03 -2.96 -6.43
N TYR A 457 -14.29 -3.37 -5.18
CA TYR A 457 -13.98 -2.63 -3.95
C TYR A 457 -12.82 -3.32 -3.26
N LEU A 458 -11.59 -2.90 -3.55
CA LEU A 458 -10.39 -3.51 -2.97
C LEU A 458 -10.30 -3.17 -1.48
N GLN A 459 -10.36 -4.19 -0.61
CA GLN A 459 -10.13 -3.99 0.82
C GLN A 459 -8.66 -3.61 1.04
N ASP A 460 -8.42 -2.49 1.70
CA ASP A 460 -7.09 -1.93 1.92
C ASP A 460 -6.26 -2.70 2.97
N CYS A 461 -6.92 -3.51 3.78
CA CYS A 461 -6.34 -4.27 4.89
C CYS A 461 -5.50 -3.43 5.88
N GLY A 462 -5.71 -2.13 5.89
CA GLY A 462 -5.04 -1.21 6.80
C GLY A 462 -5.40 -1.43 8.27
N GLY A 463 -6.54 -2.05 8.53
CA GLY A 463 -6.98 -2.44 9.89
C GLY A 463 -6.57 -3.86 10.27
N ARG A 464 -6.83 -4.83 9.39
CA ARG A 464 -6.61 -6.26 9.66
C ARG A 464 -5.14 -6.66 9.58
N CYS A 465 -4.47 -6.26 8.52
CA CYS A 465 -3.08 -6.66 8.22
C CYS A 465 -2.09 -5.54 8.50
N LEU A 466 -2.56 -4.38 8.97
CA LEU A 466 -1.76 -3.18 9.23
C LEU A 466 -0.90 -2.80 8.02
N VAL A 467 -1.50 -2.88 6.82
CA VAL A 467 -0.89 -2.41 5.59
C VAL A 467 -0.66 -0.91 5.71
N ASP A 468 0.56 -0.48 5.40
CA ASP A 468 0.89 0.93 5.42
C ASP A 468 0.24 1.61 4.20
N PHE A 469 -0.78 2.42 4.48
CA PHE A 469 -1.55 3.06 3.42
C PHE A 469 -0.77 4.14 2.68
N ASP A 470 0.26 4.69 3.28
CA ASP A 470 1.13 5.69 2.68
C ASP A 470 2.23 5.08 1.82
N VAL A 471 2.84 4.01 2.30
CA VAL A 471 4.01 3.40 1.68
C VAL A 471 3.59 2.33 0.67
N ASP A 472 2.67 1.45 1.07
CA ASP A 472 2.33 0.27 0.29
C ASP A 472 1.22 0.54 -0.74
N LEU A 473 0.06 1.06 -0.28
CA LEU A 473 -1.16 1.10 -1.07
C LEU A 473 -1.07 1.82 -2.42
N PRO A 474 -0.35 2.96 -2.56
CA PRO A 474 -0.30 3.65 -3.85
C PRO A 474 0.18 2.79 -5.02
N ASN A 475 1.17 1.93 -4.79
CA ASN A 475 1.69 1.05 -5.82
C ASN A 475 0.65 -0.01 -6.23
N TRP A 476 0.04 -0.70 -5.25
CA TRP A 476 -1.00 -1.70 -5.52
C TRP A 476 -2.24 -1.10 -6.15
N TYR A 477 -2.70 0.05 -5.65
CA TYR A 477 -3.84 0.75 -6.24
C TYR A 477 -3.59 1.14 -7.70
N ALA A 478 -2.40 1.64 -8.02
CA ALA A 478 -2.02 2.01 -9.38
C ALA A 478 -2.07 0.80 -10.33
N GLU A 479 -1.45 -0.32 -9.95
CA GLU A 479 -1.35 -1.50 -10.80
C GLU A 479 -2.69 -2.24 -10.93
N ILE A 480 -3.43 -2.39 -9.82
CA ILE A 480 -4.77 -3.03 -9.86
C ILE A 480 -5.77 -2.15 -10.63
N LYS A 481 -5.69 -0.82 -10.47
CA LYS A 481 -6.51 0.10 -11.26
C LYS A 481 -6.26 -0.04 -12.76
N LYS A 482 -5.00 -0.17 -13.20
CA LYS A 482 -4.68 -0.45 -14.61
C LYS A 482 -5.35 -1.73 -15.11
N ALA A 483 -5.34 -2.78 -14.29
CA ALA A 483 -6.01 -4.04 -14.62
C ALA A 483 -7.52 -3.86 -14.74
N CYS A 484 -8.14 -3.12 -13.83
CA CYS A 484 -9.56 -2.77 -13.89
C CYS A 484 -9.90 -1.98 -15.16
N ASP A 485 -9.17 -0.90 -15.43
CA ASP A 485 -9.38 -0.03 -16.59
C ASP A 485 -9.26 -0.82 -17.92
N ALA A 486 -8.30 -1.73 -18.00
CA ALA A 486 -8.08 -2.57 -19.18
C ALA A 486 -9.21 -3.58 -19.44
N ASN A 487 -9.99 -3.93 -18.43
CA ASN A 487 -11.06 -4.93 -18.52
C ASN A 487 -12.48 -4.35 -18.32
N GLY A 488 -12.61 -3.03 -18.22
CA GLY A 488 -13.90 -2.35 -18.06
C GLY A 488 -14.54 -2.52 -16.68
N VAL A 489 -13.76 -2.87 -15.67
CA VAL A 489 -14.18 -2.94 -14.26
C VAL A 489 -13.96 -1.58 -13.60
N THR A 490 -14.92 -1.08 -12.86
CA THR A 490 -14.74 0.16 -12.08
C THR A 490 -13.93 -0.14 -10.82
N PHE A 491 -12.77 0.52 -10.70
CA PHE A 491 -11.93 0.41 -9.52
C PHE A 491 -12.49 1.25 -8.36
N GLY A 492 -12.73 0.62 -7.24
CA GLY A 492 -13.08 1.20 -5.95
C GLY A 492 -12.21 0.66 -4.82
N VAL A 493 -12.25 1.32 -3.70
CA VAL A 493 -11.50 0.96 -2.49
C VAL A 493 -12.46 0.76 -1.33
N ASP A 494 -12.23 -0.29 -0.53
CA ASP A 494 -12.91 -0.54 0.73
C ASP A 494 -11.93 -0.29 1.89
N ILE A 495 -12.13 0.82 2.59
CA ILE A 495 -11.25 1.25 3.69
C ILE A 495 -11.70 0.61 5.00
N GLU A 496 -10.79 -0.08 5.66
CA GLU A 496 -11.03 -0.61 7.00
C GLU A 496 -10.93 0.49 8.07
N SER A 497 -12.07 0.91 8.61
CA SER A 497 -12.16 1.91 9.70
C SER A 497 -11.93 1.35 11.11
N PHE A 498 -11.41 0.14 11.18
CA PHE A 498 -11.02 -0.53 12.42
C PHE A 498 -9.52 -0.85 12.42
N LYS A 499 -8.99 -1.21 13.58
CA LYS A 499 -7.59 -1.61 13.78
C LYS A 499 -7.52 -2.85 14.64
N SER A 500 -6.71 -3.82 14.26
CA SER A 500 -6.42 -5.00 15.09
C SER A 500 -5.47 -4.61 16.21
N CYS A 501 -5.85 -4.87 17.46
CA CYS A 501 -4.99 -4.59 18.61
C CYS A 501 -4.23 -5.83 19.12
N GLY A 502 -4.48 -7.00 18.53
CA GLY A 502 -3.96 -8.25 19.08
C GLY A 502 -4.52 -8.63 20.46
N CYS A 503 -5.56 -7.93 20.93
CA CYS A 503 -6.18 -8.13 22.23
C CYS A 503 -7.19 -9.27 22.15
N PRO A 504 -7.15 -10.28 23.04
CA PRO A 504 -8.06 -11.43 22.97
C PRO A 504 -9.53 -11.07 23.12
N ASP A 505 -9.84 -10.09 23.98
CA ASP A 505 -11.22 -9.73 24.34
C ASP A 505 -11.86 -8.70 23.40
N VAL A 506 -11.05 -7.84 22.78
CA VAL A 506 -11.48 -6.82 21.80
C VAL A 506 -10.49 -6.82 20.65
N PRO A 507 -10.62 -7.77 19.72
CA PRO A 507 -9.65 -7.96 18.64
C PRO A 507 -9.60 -6.77 17.67
N TYR A 508 -10.69 -5.98 17.60
CA TYR A 508 -10.80 -4.83 16.70
C TYR A 508 -11.39 -3.63 17.44
N HIS A 509 -10.82 -2.46 17.23
CA HIS A 509 -11.34 -1.18 17.71
C HIS A 509 -11.40 -0.18 16.55
N ALA A 510 -12.23 0.84 16.67
CA ALA A 510 -12.29 1.91 15.67
C ALA A 510 -10.95 2.64 15.60
N LYS A 511 -10.51 3.01 14.40
CA LYS A 511 -9.44 3.99 14.20
C LYS A 511 -9.91 5.35 14.67
N ASP A 512 -8.98 6.26 14.94
CA ASP A 512 -9.33 7.67 15.07
C ASP A 512 -9.59 8.30 13.68
N TRP A 513 -10.25 9.45 13.68
CA TRP A 513 -10.64 10.11 12.43
C TRP A 513 -9.42 10.59 11.63
N GLU A 514 -8.37 11.05 12.25
CA GLU A 514 -7.22 11.60 11.51
C GLU A 514 -6.50 10.48 10.74
N GLU A 515 -6.33 9.29 11.33
CA GLU A 515 -5.79 8.12 10.62
C GLU A 515 -6.71 7.69 9.46
N LEU A 516 -8.02 7.61 9.71
CA LEU A 516 -8.99 7.24 8.69
C LEU A 516 -9.06 8.26 7.53
N LYS A 517 -8.92 9.54 7.85
CA LYS A 517 -8.89 10.63 6.89
C LYS A 517 -7.68 10.54 5.95
N GLU A 518 -6.52 10.18 6.46
CA GLU A 518 -5.32 9.97 5.63
C GLU A 518 -5.53 8.81 4.65
N GLN A 519 -6.09 7.68 5.09
CA GLN A 519 -6.46 6.58 4.19
C GLN A 519 -7.47 7.02 3.12
N LEU A 520 -8.49 7.80 3.50
CA LEU A 520 -9.46 8.35 2.58
C LEU A 520 -8.78 9.23 1.50
N PHE A 521 -7.80 10.05 1.89
CA PHE A 521 -7.06 10.89 0.97
C PHE A 521 -6.16 10.09 0.02
N VAL A 522 -5.51 9.04 0.49
CA VAL A 522 -4.74 8.13 -0.36
C VAL A 522 -5.64 7.41 -1.37
N ALA A 523 -6.76 6.86 -0.94
CA ALA A 523 -7.72 6.23 -1.84
C ALA A 523 -8.27 7.22 -2.88
N GLY A 524 -8.54 8.47 -2.47
CA GLY A 524 -9.02 9.55 -3.32
C GLY A 524 -8.07 9.97 -4.45
N LEU A 525 -6.78 9.56 -4.42
CA LEU A 525 -5.86 9.74 -5.53
C LEU A 525 -6.21 8.87 -6.74
N PHE A 526 -6.90 7.76 -6.52
CA PHE A 526 -7.12 6.71 -7.51
C PHE A 526 -8.57 6.57 -7.94
N THR A 527 -9.53 6.87 -7.07
CA THR A 527 -10.95 6.65 -7.32
C THR A 527 -11.86 7.57 -6.52
N GLU A 528 -13.09 7.78 -7.01
CA GLU A 528 -14.21 8.36 -6.28
C GLU A 528 -15.13 7.30 -5.65
N TYR A 529 -14.95 6.03 -5.99
CA TYR A 529 -15.72 4.91 -5.47
C TYR A 529 -15.06 4.35 -4.21
N ILE A 530 -15.22 5.08 -3.09
CA ILE A 530 -14.60 4.72 -1.82
C ILE A 530 -15.69 4.29 -0.86
N THR A 531 -15.60 3.06 -0.40
CA THR A 531 -16.48 2.54 0.65
C THR A 531 -15.73 2.39 1.97
N ASN A 532 -16.47 2.16 3.04
CA ASN A 532 -15.92 2.02 4.39
C ASN A 532 -16.39 0.72 5.03
N PHE A 533 -15.49 -0.06 5.59
CA PHE A 533 -15.81 -1.22 6.41
C PHE A 533 -15.53 -0.91 7.89
N SER A 534 -16.51 -0.67 8.73
CA SER A 534 -17.93 -0.84 8.49
C SER A 534 -18.73 0.17 9.32
N TRP A 535 -20.06 0.22 9.14
CA TRP A 535 -20.95 1.08 9.90
C TRP A 535 -20.81 0.96 11.42
N VAL A 536 -20.44 -0.21 11.93
CA VAL A 536 -20.23 -0.44 13.37
C VAL A 536 -19.21 0.52 13.99
N THR A 537 -18.12 0.76 13.30
CA THR A 537 -17.03 1.67 13.71
C THR A 537 -17.23 3.10 13.23
N PHE A 538 -18.31 3.35 12.45
CA PHE A 538 -18.58 4.63 11.80
C PHE A 538 -19.97 5.20 12.08
N LYS A 539 -20.70 4.64 13.04
CA LYS A 539 -22.06 5.10 13.40
C LYS A 539 -22.00 6.38 14.25
N LYS A 540 -23.11 7.12 14.26
CA LYS A 540 -23.24 8.35 15.04
C LYS A 540 -22.81 8.18 16.50
N GLY A 541 -21.99 9.11 16.98
CA GLY A 541 -21.41 9.10 18.32
C GLY A 541 -20.07 8.37 18.40
N THR A 542 -19.51 7.93 17.27
CA THR A 542 -18.10 7.53 17.17
C THR A 542 -17.25 8.71 16.70
N ASP A 543 -15.96 8.70 17.03
CA ASP A 543 -15.00 9.72 16.57
C ASP A 543 -14.96 9.81 15.04
N ASN A 544 -15.00 8.67 14.37
CA ASN A 544 -15.02 8.60 12.90
C ASN A 544 -16.23 9.30 12.28
N TYR A 545 -17.43 9.10 12.86
CA TYR A 545 -18.64 9.77 12.36
C TYR A 545 -18.56 11.28 12.55
N ASP A 546 -18.22 11.72 13.77
CA ASP A 546 -18.21 13.14 14.13
C ASP A 546 -17.08 13.88 13.38
N GLY A 547 -15.91 13.25 13.26
CA GLY A 547 -14.77 13.77 12.51
C GLY A 547 -15.06 13.87 11.01
N TYR A 548 -15.63 12.82 10.40
CA TYR A 548 -16.03 12.84 8.99
C TYR A 548 -17.09 13.90 8.70
N LYS A 549 -18.12 13.97 9.57
CA LYS A 549 -19.14 15.01 9.44
C LYS A 549 -18.56 16.42 9.45
N LYS A 550 -17.68 16.69 10.42
CA LYS A 550 -16.97 17.97 10.52
C LYS A 550 -16.15 18.25 9.26
N TYR A 551 -15.42 17.26 8.76
CA TYR A 551 -14.67 17.38 7.50
C TYR A 551 -15.56 17.76 6.33
N LEU A 552 -16.74 17.13 6.18
CA LEU A 552 -17.68 17.46 5.10
C LEU A 552 -18.24 18.88 5.24
N GLU A 553 -18.62 19.30 6.45
CA GLU A 553 -19.14 20.65 6.74
C GLU A 553 -18.09 21.72 6.45
N GLU A 554 -16.85 21.55 6.91
CA GLU A 554 -15.74 22.50 6.70
C GLU A 554 -15.35 22.67 5.23
N ASN A 555 -15.62 21.66 4.40
CA ASN A 555 -15.29 21.67 2.97
C ASN A 555 -16.51 21.88 2.05
N GLY A 556 -17.70 22.14 2.60
CA GLY A 556 -18.90 22.38 1.81
C GLY A 556 -19.36 21.17 0.98
N LEU A 557 -19.19 19.95 1.52
CA LEU A 557 -19.52 18.69 0.85
C LEU A 557 -20.86 18.08 1.31
N LEU A 558 -21.51 18.67 2.34
CA LEU A 558 -22.86 18.35 2.79
C LEU A 558 -23.91 19.22 2.10
#